data_47c383613db249b6e805651490744327
#
_entry.id   47c383613db249b6e805651490744327
#
_cell.length_a   1.000
_cell.length_b   1.000
_cell.length_c   1.000
_cell.angle_alpha   90.00
_cell.angle_beta   90.00
_cell.angle_gamma   90.00
#
_symmetry.space_group_name_H-M   'P 1'
#
loop_
_entity.id
_entity.type
_entity.pdbx_description
1 polymer ?
#
loop_
_entity_poly.entity_id
_entity_poly.type
_entity_poly.pdbx_seq_one_letter_code
_entity_poly.pdbx_strand_id
1 'polypeptide(L)'
;MSNIKLWTRNFITLVGANGLLFAGFHFLLPTLPLYAASIGASGAEIGIITGIFGFSAIFIRLFTDAGVRKFGKKKCLYLGLLCSFLATLSYDMFTSVYSLIAARILHGIGFGLSTTFAAALIADVIPAQRRGEGIGYFGLGSTVAMAVAPALGVMLLTDFSANILFFTSMIVTFLSAVSAKLCNAKEAPLPTEKKHMSIRHKLCEYGTGIPSILTILFGAAYGSVNTFIAMMTSEVGIENAGLFFIVGTIFVFISRPFGGRIFDSKGGFWVIDRKSVV
;
A
#
# COMPACT_ATOMS: atom_id res chain seq x y z
N MET A 1 17.24 -17.16 -28.63
CA MET A 1 16.83 -16.60 -27.32
C MET A 1 15.36 -16.95 -27.12
N SER A 2 15.01 -17.81 -26.18
CA SER A 2 13.64 -18.20 -25.90
C SER A 2 12.84 -16.97 -25.50
N ASN A 3 11.68 -16.77 -26.15
CA ASN A 3 10.79 -15.62 -25.93
C ASN A 3 10.06 -15.80 -24.58
N ILE A 4 10.77 -15.58 -23.47
CA ILE A 4 10.25 -15.78 -22.10
C ILE A 4 9.20 -14.70 -21.83
N LYS A 5 7.92 -15.11 -21.83
CA LYS A 5 6.78 -14.20 -21.65
C LYS A 5 6.66 -13.77 -20.18
N LEU A 6 6.79 -12.47 -19.90
CA LEU A 6 6.50 -11.86 -18.59
C LEU A 6 4.99 -11.69 -18.38
N TRP A 7 4.31 -11.19 -19.41
CA TRP A 7 2.87 -10.88 -19.37
C TRP A 7 2.00 -12.14 -19.46
N THR A 8 2.10 -12.96 -18.41
CA THR A 8 1.22 -14.12 -18.22
C THR A 8 -0.06 -13.71 -17.50
N ARG A 9 -1.13 -14.52 -17.61
CA ARG A 9 -2.37 -14.29 -16.87
C ARG A 9 -2.12 -14.14 -15.36
N ASN A 10 -1.27 -14.98 -14.78
CA ASN A 10 -0.93 -14.95 -13.36
C ASN A 10 -0.21 -13.63 -12.98
N PHE A 11 0.68 -13.16 -13.84
CA PHE A 11 1.38 -11.90 -13.62
C PHE A 11 0.41 -10.70 -13.65
N ILE A 12 -0.43 -10.62 -14.70
CA ILE A 12 -1.41 -9.53 -14.85
C ILE A 12 -2.40 -9.49 -13.69
N THR A 13 -2.93 -10.66 -13.28
CA THR A 13 -3.88 -10.71 -12.16
C THR A 13 -3.27 -10.32 -10.84
N LEU A 14 -2.02 -10.65 -10.54
CA LEU A 14 -1.33 -10.22 -9.32
C LEU A 14 -0.97 -8.73 -9.34
N VAL A 15 -0.53 -8.19 -10.48
CA VAL A 15 -0.30 -6.74 -10.64
C VAL A 15 -1.59 -5.97 -10.45
N GLY A 16 -2.69 -6.43 -11.08
CA GLY A 16 -4.02 -5.84 -10.93
C GLY A 16 -4.52 -5.90 -9.49
N ALA A 17 -4.41 -7.06 -8.84
CA ALA A 17 -4.80 -7.22 -7.43
C ALA A 17 -4.05 -6.25 -6.52
N ASN A 18 -2.74 -6.13 -6.69
CA ASN A 18 -1.91 -5.20 -5.91
C ASN A 18 -2.30 -3.74 -6.16
N GLY A 19 -2.45 -3.33 -7.43
CA GLY A 19 -2.85 -1.97 -7.78
C GLY A 19 -4.23 -1.61 -7.20
N LEU A 20 -5.22 -2.49 -7.31
CA LEU A 20 -6.55 -2.30 -6.75
C LEU A 20 -6.54 -2.24 -5.21
N LEU A 21 -5.75 -3.09 -4.54
CA LEU A 21 -5.58 -3.02 -3.09
C LEU A 21 -5.03 -1.67 -2.64
N PHE A 22 -3.98 -1.19 -3.33
CA PHE A 22 -3.41 0.12 -3.06
C PHE A 22 -4.40 1.26 -3.35
N ALA A 23 -5.20 1.16 -4.42
CA ALA A 23 -6.22 2.16 -4.73
C ALA A 23 -7.28 2.24 -3.62
N GLY A 24 -7.83 1.12 -3.17
CA GLY A 24 -8.80 1.06 -2.08
C GLY A 24 -8.28 1.71 -0.79
N PHE A 25 -7.01 1.46 -0.46
CA PHE A 25 -6.36 2.11 0.69
C PHE A 25 -6.14 3.62 0.48
N HIS A 26 -5.64 4.04 -0.69
CA HIS A 26 -5.30 5.43 -0.95
C HIS A 26 -6.51 6.35 -1.15
N PHE A 27 -7.69 5.83 -1.49
CA PHE A 27 -8.93 6.58 -1.38
C PHE A 27 -9.16 7.10 0.04
N LEU A 28 -8.84 6.28 1.03
CA LEU A 28 -9.11 6.54 2.45
C LEU A 28 -8.01 7.34 3.15
N LEU A 29 -6.82 7.43 2.56
CA LEU A 29 -5.66 8.04 3.22
C LEU A 29 -5.88 9.52 3.58
N PRO A 30 -6.25 10.41 2.62
CA PRO A 30 -6.54 11.82 2.92
C PRO A 30 -7.96 12.06 3.42
N THR A 31 -8.90 11.16 3.16
CA THR A 31 -10.33 11.40 3.39
C THR A 31 -10.82 10.93 4.75
N LEU A 32 -10.20 9.88 5.30
CA LEU A 32 -10.63 9.36 6.60
C LEU A 32 -10.37 10.34 7.76
N PRO A 33 -9.27 11.13 7.80
CA PRO A 33 -9.11 12.22 8.76
C PRO A 33 -10.24 13.25 8.69
N LEU A 34 -10.63 13.67 7.49
CA LEU A 34 -11.74 14.60 7.27
C LEU A 34 -13.07 14.02 7.77
N TYR A 35 -13.34 12.77 7.44
CA TYR A 35 -14.55 12.08 7.91
C TYR A 35 -14.54 11.91 9.44
N ALA A 36 -13.41 11.54 10.04
CA ALA A 36 -13.30 11.42 11.49
C ALA A 36 -13.56 12.77 12.20
N ALA A 37 -13.03 13.88 11.65
CA ALA A 37 -13.30 15.22 12.15
C ALA A 37 -14.80 15.56 12.04
N SER A 38 -15.48 15.22 10.95
CA SER A 38 -16.91 15.49 10.74
C SER A 38 -17.84 14.77 11.71
N ILE A 39 -17.41 13.62 12.26
CA ILE A 39 -18.13 12.88 13.30
C ILE A 39 -17.72 13.26 14.72
N GLY A 40 -16.91 14.32 14.88
CA GLY A 40 -16.52 14.88 16.17
C GLY A 40 -15.27 14.27 16.81
N ALA A 41 -14.42 13.57 16.05
CA ALA A 41 -13.16 13.06 16.57
C ALA A 41 -12.19 14.22 16.88
N SER A 42 -11.56 14.15 18.04
CA SER A 42 -10.48 15.06 18.43
C SER A 42 -9.22 14.85 17.57
N GLY A 43 -8.33 15.84 17.51
CA GLY A 43 -7.07 15.71 16.77
C GLY A 43 -6.21 14.52 17.20
N ALA A 44 -6.23 14.18 18.50
CA ALA A 44 -5.53 13.00 19.03
C ALA A 44 -6.15 11.69 18.51
N GLU A 45 -7.49 11.59 18.47
CA GLU A 45 -8.19 10.43 17.94
C GLU A 45 -7.97 10.26 16.43
N ILE A 46 -7.95 11.35 15.67
CA ILE A 46 -7.61 11.34 14.24
C ILE A 46 -6.17 10.82 14.05
N GLY A 47 -5.23 11.27 14.87
CA GLY A 47 -3.86 10.77 14.88
C GLY A 47 -3.79 9.25 15.16
N ILE A 48 -4.59 8.75 16.11
CA ILE A 48 -4.68 7.32 16.40
C ILE A 48 -5.31 6.56 15.23
N ILE A 49 -6.42 7.01 14.67
CA ILE A 49 -7.11 6.37 13.52
C ILE A 49 -6.15 6.21 12.34
N THR A 50 -5.32 7.22 12.07
CA THR A 50 -4.37 7.18 10.96
C THR A 50 -3.15 6.32 11.26
N GLY A 51 -2.57 6.45 12.46
CA GLY A 51 -1.35 5.77 12.86
C GLY A 51 -1.53 4.27 13.14
N ILE A 52 -2.67 3.88 13.73
CA ILE A 52 -2.93 2.48 14.15
C ILE A 52 -2.96 1.52 12.96
N PHE A 53 -3.37 1.99 11.78
CA PHE A 53 -3.32 1.22 10.54
C PHE A 53 -1.88 0.80 10.23
N GLY A 54 -0.94 1.76 10.21
CA GLY A 54 0.47 1.49 9.92
C GLY A 54 1.09 0.58 10.97
N PHE A 55 0.80 0.84 12.25
CA PHE A 55 1.25 -0.01 13.36
C PHE A 55 0.77 -1.45 13.20
N SER A 56 -0.52 -1.66 12.93
CA SER A 56 -1.11 -2.98 12.74
C SER A 56 -0.52 -3.70 11.52
N ALA A 57 -0.27 -2.95 10.42
CA ALA A 57 0.33 -3.50 9.22
C ALA A 57 1.79 -3.94 9.44
N ILE A 58 2.56 -3.21 10.24
CA ILE A 58 3.92 -3.59 10.61
C ILE A 58 3.89 -4.79 11.58
N PHE A 59 3.02 -4.74 12.57
CA PHE A 59 2.92 -5.78 13.60
C PHE A 59 2.60 -7.15 13.00
N ILE A 60 1.62 -7.23 12.10
CA ILE A 60 1.24 -8.51 11.49
C ILE A 60 2.37 -9.11 10.62
N ARG A 61 3.25 -8.28 10.05
CA ARG A 61 4.38 -8.75 9.25
C ARG A 61 5.38 -9.59 10.06
N LEU A 62 5.47 -9.41 11.37
CA LEU A 62 6.31 -10.24 12.24
C LEU A 62 5.86 -11.70 12.27
N PHE A 63 4.60 -11.97 11.99
CA PHE A 63 3.98 -13.30 12.02
C PHE A 63 3.82 -13.95 10.65
N THR A 64 4.21 -13.27 9.57
CA THR A 64 4.02 -13.75 8.19
C THR A 64 4.81 -15.05 7.92
N ASP A 65 5.99 -15.22 8.50
CA ASP A 65 6.78 -16.46 8.36
C ASP A 65 6.05 -17.68 8.95
N ALA A 66 5.45 -17.54 10.14
CA ALA A 66 4.63 -18.58 10.74
C ALA A 66 3.36 -18.87 9.92
N GLY A 67 2.73 -17.82 9.42
CA GLY A 67 1.53 -17.91 8.59
C GLY A 67 1.79 -18.66 7.29
N VAL A 68 2.86 -18.32 6.56
CA VAL A 68 3.19 -18.95 5.28
C VAL A 68 3.55 -20.43 5.44
N ARG A 69 4.26 -20.79 6.51
CA ARG A 69 4.62 -22.20 6.79
C ARG A 69 3.38 -23.07 7.07
N LYS A 70 2.35 -22.50 7.72
CA LYS A 70 1.14 -23.22 8.09
C LYS A 70 0.10 -23.29 7.00
N PHE A 71 -0.08 -22.21 6.26
CA PHE A 71 -1.21 -22.04 5.33
C PHE A 71 -0.80 -21.86 3.87
N GLY A 72 0.46 -21.53 3.58
CA GLY A 72 0.93 -21.17 2.25
C GLY A 72 0.67 -19.69 1.89
N LYS A 73 1.34 -19.20 0.82
CA LYS A 73 1.30 -17.79 0.41
C LYS A 73 -0.09 -17.35 -0.04
N LYS A 74 -0.77 -18.17 -0.85
CA LYS A 74 -2.10 -17.84 -1.40
C LYS A 74 -3.17 -17.70 -0.34
N LYS A 75 -3.25 -18.65 0.60
CA LYS A 75 -4.26 -18.59 1.67
C LYS A 75 -4.02 -17.38 2.57
N CYS A 76 -2.76 -17.06 2.86
CA CYS A 76 -2.43 -15.86 3.62
C CYS A 76 -2.78 -14.57 2.86
N LEU A 77 -2.57 -14.53 1.53
CA LEU A 77 -3.02 -13.42 0.68
C LEU A 77 -4.54 -13.26 0.74
N TYR A 78 -5.28 -14.35 0.57
CA TYR A 78 -6.76 -14.31 0.60
C TYR A 78 -7.29 -13.90 1.97
N LEU A 79 -6.67 -14.35 3.06
CA LEU A 79 -7.01 -13.91 4.42
C LEU A 79 -6.78 -12.40 4.58
N GLY A 80 -5.65 -11.88 4.09
CA GLY A 80 -5.35 -10.45 4.10
C GLY A 80 -6.37 -9.64 3.31
N LEU A 81 -6.72 -10.08 2.10
CA LEU A 81 -7.72 -9.42 1.26
C LEU A 81 -9.13 -9.48 1.88
N LEU A 82 -9.48 -10.59 2.53
CA LEU A 82 -10.74 -10.72 3.27
C LEU A 82 -10.79 -9.74 4.44
N CYS A 83 -9.73 -9.65 5.25
CA CYS A 83 -9.64 -8.68 6.34
C CYS A 83 -9.76 -7.22 5.82
N SER A 84 -9.09 -6.89 4.71
CA SER A 84 -9.18 -5.56 4.09
C SER A 84 -10.60 -5.27 3.59
N PHE A 85 -11.25 -6.24 2.97
CA PHE A 85 -12.64 -6.12 2.49
C PHE A 85 -13.62 -5.91 3.65
N LEU A 86 -13.53 -6.72 4.72
CA LEU A 86 -14.38 -6.58 5.90
C LEU A 86 -14.15 -5.23 6.60
N ALA A 87 -12.91 -4.75 6.62
CA ALA A 87 -12.61 -3.44 7.17
C ALA A 87 -13.22 -2.31 6.34
N THR A 88 -13.12 -2.37 5.00
CA THR A 88 -13.73 -1.35 4.14
C THR A 88 -15.26 -1.36 4.20
N LEU A 89 -15.87 -2.53 4.33
CA LEU A 89 -17.30 -2.68 4.58
C LEU A 89 -17.71 -2.05 5.91
N SER A 90 -16.90 -2.20 6.96
CA SER A 90 -17.24 -1.70 8.30
C SER A 90 -17.21 -0.17 8.41
N TYR A 91 -16.51 0.56 7.54
CA TYR A 91 -16.50 2.03 7.56
C TYR A 91 -17.88 2.66 7.29
N ASP A 92 -18.70 2.01 6.45
CA ASP A 92 -20.07 2.48 6.16
C ASP A 92 -21.07 2.09 7.26
N MET A 93 -20.81 0.99 7.96
CA MET A 93 -21.74 0.44 8.97
C MET A 93 -21.59 1.09 10.34
N PHE A 94 -20.42 1.59 10.66
CA PHE A 94 -20.09 2.06 12.02
C PHE A 94 -19.56 3.49 12.00
N THR A 95 -20.27 4.40 12.68
CA THR A 95 -20.01 5.84 12.66
C THR A 95 -19.35 6.37 13.93
N SER A 96 -18.94 5.50 14.86
CA SER A 96 -18.25 5.94 16.08
C SER A 96 -16.73 5.96 15.90
N VAL A 97 -16.05 6.85 16.62
CA VAL A 97 -14.57 6.95 16.63
C VAL A 97 -13.91 5.61 16.98
N TYR A 98 -14.44 4.92 18.01
CA TYR A 98 -13.90 3.61 18.45
C TYR A 98 -14.07 2.52 17.40
N SER A 99 -15.19 2.51 16.69
CA SER A 99 -15.41 1.55 15.60
C SER A 99 -14.50 1.82 14.41
N LEU A 100 -14.20 3.09 14.11
CA LEU A 100 -13.19 3.45 13.10
C LEU A 100 -11.80 2.95 13.49
N ILE A 101 -11.40 3.08 14.75
CA ILE A 101 -10.12 2.55 15.24
C ILE A 101 -10.05 1.03 15.05
N ALA A 102 -11.11 0.30 15.43
CA ALA A 102 -11.19 -1.15 15.25
C ALA A 102 -11.10 -1.55 13.76
N ALA A 103 -11.84 -0.86 12.90
CA ALA A 103 -11.81 -1.05 11.46
C ALA A 103 -10.40 -0.78 10.87
N ARG A 104 -9.69 0.25 11.35
CA ARG A 104 -8.33 0.59 10.94
C ARG A 104 -7.31 -0.47 11.36
N ILE A 105 -7.46 -1.06 12.56
CA ILE A 105 -6.63 -2.20 12.98
C ILE A 105 -6.82 -3.38 12.02
N LEU A 106 -8.08 -3.76 11.77
CA LEU A 106 -8.40 -4.86 10.85
C LEU A 106 -7.88 -4.59 9.43
N HIS A 107 -8.06 -3.36 8.94
CA HIS A 107 -7.58 -2.94 7.63
C HIS A 107 -6.05 -2.99 7.55
N GLY A 108 -5.33 -2.52 8.59
CA GLY A 108 -3.87 -2.60 8.67
C GLY A 108 -3.36 -4.04 8.64
N ILE A 109 -3.98 -4.95 9.40
CA ILE A 109 -3.69 -6.38 9.37
C ILE A 109 -3.89 -6.93 7.96
N GLY A 110 -5.05 -6.66 7.34
CA GLY A 110 -5.37 -7.10 5.99
C GLY A 110 -4.38 -6.59 4.95
N PHE A 111 -4.06 -5.31 4.98
CA PHE A 111 -3.12 -4.68 4.07
C PHE A 111 -1.68 -5.22 4.25
N GLY A 112 -1.23 -5.39 5.50
CA GLY A 112 0.09 -5.95 5.81
C GLY A 112 0.27 -7.37 5.28
N LEU A 113 -0.74 -8.25 5.48
CA LEU A 113 -0.73 -9.60 4.91
C LEU A 113 -0.78 -9.57 3.39
N SER A 114 -1.72 -8.83 2.81
CA SER A 114 -1.95 -8.81 1.37
C SER A 114 -0.73 -8.33 0.60
N THR A 115 -0.13 -7.22 1.01
CA THR A 115 1.05 -6.66 0.32
C THR A 115 2.27 -7.56 0.44
N THR A 116 2.49 -8.20 1.61
CA THR A 116 3.60 -9.12 1.83
C THR A 116 3.46 -10.36 0.96
N PHE A 117 2.27 -10.98 0.94
CA PHE A 117 2.08 -12.21 0.19
C PHE A 117 1.85 -12.00 -1.31
N ALA A 118 1.33 -10.85 -1.74
CA ALA A 118 1.32 -10.47 -3.15
C ALA A 118 2.75 -10.33 -3.70
N ALA A 119 3.64 -9.66 -2.94
CA ALA A 119 5.05 -9.53 -3.30
C ALA A 119 5.78 -10.90 -3.32
N ALA A 120 5.47 -11.79 -2.38
CA ALA A 120 6.05 -13.13 -2.36
C ALA A 120 5.56 -14.00 -3.52
N LEU A 121 4.27 -13.91 -3.89
CA LEU A 121 3.70 -14.67 -5.00
C LEU A 121 4.16 -14.14 -6.37
N ILE A 122 4.27 -12.82 -6.54
CA ILE A 122 4.75 -12.26 -7.79
C ILE A 122 6.19 -12.66 -8.07
N ALA A 123 7.03 -12.79 -7.03
CA ALA A 123 8.40 -13.28 -7.17
C ALA A 123 8.47 -14.74 -7.65
N ASP A 124 7.46 -15.58 -7.31
CA ASP A 124 7.36 -16.95 -7.80
C ASP A 124 6.89 -17.01 -9.28
N VAL A 125 6.16 -16.00 -9.74
CA VAL A 125 5.58 -15.93 -11.10
C VAL A 125 6.55 -15.34 -12.12
N ILE A 126 7.40 -14.41 -11.70
CA ILE A 126 8.34 -13.72 -12.58
C ILE A 126 9.49 -14.66 -12.96
N PRO A 127 9.77 -14.84 -14.27
CA PRO A 127 10.94 -15.57 -14.72
C PRO A 127 12.24 -14.96 -14.18
N ALA A 128 13.21 -15.80 -13.77
CA ALA A 128 14.46 -15.34 -13.16
C ALA A 128 15.22 -14.33 -14.04
N GLN A 129 15.16 -14.50 -15.37
CA GLN A 129 15.84 -13.65 -16.36
C GLN A 129 15.21 -12.25 -16.51
N ARG A 130 13.96 -12.06 -16.04
CA ARG A 130 13.21 -10.80 -16.14
C ARG A 130 12.76 -10.28 -14.76
N ARG A 131 13.48 -10.68 -13.70
CA ARG A 131 13.06 -10.39 -12.32
C ARG A 131 13.01 -8.89 -12.02
N GLY A 132 14.01 -8.11 -12.44
CA GLY A 132 14.04 -6.66 -12.23
C GLY A 132 12.88 -5.96 -12.95
N GLU A 133 12.66 -6.30 -14.21
CA GLU A 133 11.57 -5.77 -15.02
C GLU A 133 10.20 -6.12 -14.43
N GLY A 134 9.99 -7.38 -14.04
CA GLY A 134 8.74 -7.83 -13.46
C GLY A 134 8.41 -7.17 -12.13
N ILE A 135 9.39 -7.02 -11.24
CA ILE A 135 9.22 -6.29 -9.97
C ILE A 135 8.91 -4.81 -10.23
N GLY A 136 9.55 -4.21 -11.25
CA GLY A 136 9.27 -2.85 -11.67
C GLY A 136 7.82 -2.63 -12.08
N TYR A 137 7.27 -3.50 -12.94
CA TYR A 137 5.85 -3.44 -13.35
C TYR A 137 4.89 -3.73 -12.19
N PHE A 138 5.23 -4.65 -11.29
CA PHE A 138 4.44 -4.89 -10.09
C PHE A 138 4.35 -3.64 -9.20
N GLY A 139 5.47 -2.96 -8.99
CA GLY A 139 5.52 -1.69 -8.26
C GLY A 139 4.80 -0.55 -8.98
N LEU A 140 4.77 -0.56 -10.32
CA LEU A 140 4.10 0.47 -11.10
C LEU A 140 2.58 0.48 -10.83
N GLY A 141 1.94 -0.68 -10.68
CA GLY A 141 0.52 -0.77 -10.35
C GLY A 141 0.16 -0.04 -9.04
N SER A 142 0.95 -0.26 -7.98
CA SER A 142 0.76 0.45 -6.71
C SER A 142 1.06 1.95 -6.83
N THR A 143 2.06 2.33 -7.63
CA THR A 143 2.39 3.75 -7.82
C THR A 143 1.30 4.52 -8.54
N VAL A 144 0.71 3.95 -9.59
CA VAL A 144 -0.44 4.57 -10.27
C VAL A 144 -1.60 4.76 -9.27
N ALA A 145 -1.87 3.75 -8.45
CA ALA A 145 -2.89 3.84 -7.41
C ALA A 145 -2.59 4.96 -6.39
N MET A 146 -1.34 5.03 -5.90
CA MET A 146 -0.89 6.07 -4.96
C MET A 146 -1.01 7.48 -5.55
N ALA A 147 -0.85 7.60 -6.83
CA ALA A 147 -0.88 8.87 -7.54
C ALA A 147 -2.31 9.37 -7.81
N VAL A 148 -3.21 8.48 -8.20
CA VAL A 148 -4.56 8.83 -8.69
C VAL A 148 -5.63 8.69 -7.59
N ALA A 149 -5.55 7.64 -6.77
CA ALA A 149 -6.61 7.32 -5.82
C ALA A 149 -6.85 8.41 -4.74
N PRO A 150 -5.84 9.11 -4.19
CA PRO A 150 -6.10 10.18 -3.23
C PRO A 150 -6.96 11.30 -3.81
N ALA A 151 -6.68 11.76 -5.04
CA ALA A 151 -7.46 12.81 -5.69
C ALA A 151 -8.92 12.37 -5.93
N LEU A 152 -9.11 11.14 -6.42
CA LEU A 152 -10.44 10.58 -6.60
C LEU A 152 -11.16 10.38 -5.26
N GLY A 153 -10.44 9.97 -4.20
CA GLY A 153 -11.00 9.84 -2.87
C GLY A 153 -11.53 11.16 -2.33
N VAL A 154 -10.74 12.24 -2.45
CA VAL A 154 -11.17 13.58 -2.03
C VAL A 154 -12.42 14.00 -2.84
N MET A 155 -12.41 13.85 -4.17
CA MET A 155 -13.55 14.16 -5.01
C MET A 155 -14.80 13.37 -4.61
N LEU A 156 -14.67 12.05 -4.33
CA LEU A 156 -15.82 11.25 -3.88
C LEU A 156 -16.40 11.73 -2.55
N LEU A 157 -15.54 12.19 -1.63
CA LEU A 157 -15.98 12.70 -0.33
C LEU A 157 -16.62 14.09 -0.44
N THR A 158 -16.02 15.01 -1.22
CA THR A 158 -16.46 16.42 -1.30
C THR A 158 -17.66 16.61 -2.21
N ASP A 159 -17.66 15.96 -3.38
CA ASP A 159 -18.68 16.20 -4.42
C ASP A 159 -19.89 15.26 -4.27
N PHE A 160 -19.72 14.15 -3.53
CA PHE A 160 -20.78 13.16 -3.31
C PHE A 160 -21.03 12.93 -1.82
N SER A 161 -20.46 11.87 -1.22
CA SER A 161 -20.65 11.57 0.20
C SER A 161 -19.63 10.55 0.72
N ALA A 162 -19.50 10.46 2.06
CA ALA A 162 -18.67 9.46 2.71
C ALA A 162 -19.13 8.02 2.39
N ASN A 163 -20.43 7.76 2.28
CA ASN A 163 -20.97 6.45 1.93
C ASN A 163 -20.52 6.00 0.53
N ILE A 164 -20.54 6.90 -0.46
CA ILE A 164 -20.08 6.61 -1.82
C ILE A 164 -18.58 6.33 -1.83
N LEU A 165 -17.79 7.08 -1.06
CA LEU A 165 -16.36 6.85 -0.90
C LEU A 165 -16.08 5.46 -0.33
N PHE A 166 -16.74 5.10 0.79
CA PHE A 166 -16.54 3.81 1.45
C PHE A 166 -17.00 2.64 0.58
N PHE A 167 -18.15 2.78 -0.07
CA PHE A 167 -18.68 1.79 -1.00
C PHE A 167 -17.74 1.59 -2.20
N THR A 168 -17.20 2.66 -2.76
CA THR A 168 -16.21 2.59 -3.85
C THR A 168 -14.93 1.89 -3.39
N SER A 169 -14.41 2.24 -2.21
CA SER A 169 -13.23 1.58 -1.62
C SER A 169 -13.48 0.08 -1.38
N MET A 170 -14.67 -0.27 -0.91
CA MET A 170 -15.10 -1.67 -0.71
C MET A 170 -15.13 -2.43 -2.04
N ILE A 171 -15.77 -1.88 -3.09
CA ILE A 171 -15.82 -2.51 -4.41
C ILE A 171 -14.42 -2.73 -4.97
N VAL A 172 -13.55 -1.73 -4.91
CA VAL A 172 -12.19 -1.82 -5.43
C VAL A 172 -11.37 -2.87 -4.66
N THR A 173 -11.54 -2.96 -3.34
CA THR A 173 -10.91 -3.99 -2.52
C THR A 173 -11.47 -5.39 -2.84
N PHE A 174 -12.76 -5.51 -3.09
CA PHE A 174 -13.38 -6.75 -3.55
C PHE A 174 -12.83 -7.19 -4.92
N LEU A 175 -12.73 -6.27 -5.87
CA LEU A 175 -12.14 -6.54 -7.18
C LEU A 175 -10.67 -6.97 -7.08
N SER A 176 -9.92 -6.42 -6.12
CA SER A 176 -8.57 -6.90 -5.79
C SER A 176 -8.58 -8.38 -5.39
N ALA A 177 -9.52 -8.78 -4.51
CA ALA A 177 -9.66 -10.17 -4.08
C ALA A 177 -10.06 -11.10 -5.25
N VAL A 178 -10.98 -10.67 -6.11
CA VAL A 178 -11.37 -11.41 -7.32
C VAL A 178 -10.17 -11.55 -8.26
N SER A 179 -9.42 -10.48 -8.51
CA SER A 179 -8.23 -10.51 -9.35
C SER A 179 -7.17 -11.47 -8.81
N ALA A 180 -6.92 -11.44 -7.50
CA ALA A 180 -5.99 -12.38 -6.84
C ALA A 180 -6.45 -13.84 -6.97
N LYS A 181 -7.76 -14.12 -6.86
CA LYS A 181 -8.33 -15.46 -7.00
C LYS A 181 -8.17 -16.03 -8.42
N LEU A 182 -8.13 -15.17 -9.44
CA LEU A 182 -7.88 -15.59 -10.83
C LEU A 182 -6.44 -16.04 -11.08
N CYS A 183 -5.53 -15.82 -10.12
CA CYS A 183 -4.14 -16.26 -10.19
C CYS A 183 -4.01 -17.75 -9.87
N ASN A 184 -3.70 -18.56 -10.88
CA ASN A 184 -3.48 -19.99 -10.75
C ASN A 184 -2.00 -20.39 -10.63
N ALA A 185 -1.11 -19.45 -10.27
CA ALA A 185 0.31 -19.72 -10.10
C ALA A 185 0.55 -20.85 -9.07
N LYS A 186 1.51 -21.71 -9.34
CA LYS A 186 2.01 -22.66 -8.33
C LYS A 186 2.93 -21.90 -7.38
N GLU A 187 2.76 -22.12 -6.08
CA GLU A 187 3.65 -21.57 -5.08
C GLU A 187 5.00 -22.29 -5.13
N ALA A 188 6.10 -21.55 -5.13
CA ALA A 188 7.40 -22.13 -4.99
C ALA A 188 7.55 -22.78 -3.60
N PRO A 189 8.23 -23.93 -3.50
CA PRO A 189 8.50 -24.59 -2.22
C PRO A 189 9.18 -23.60 -1.24
N LEU A 190 8.76 -23.63 0.01
CA LEU A 190 9.43 -22.87 1.05
C LEU A 190 10.79 -23.50 1.36
N PRO A 191 11.80 -22.68 1.67
CA PRO A 191 13.10 -23.20 2.12
C PRO A 191 12.92 -24.11 3.34
N THR A 192 13.53 -25.29 3.27
CA THR A 192 13.40 -26.36 4.29
C THR A 192 14.17 -26.03 5.57
N GLU A 193 15.16 -25.16 5.48
CA GLU A 193 15.95 -24.76 6.64
C GLU A 193 15.13 -23.89 7.59
N LYS A 194 14.90 -24.40 8.78
CA LYS A 194 14.38 -23.65 9.93
C LYS A 194 15.49 -22.72 10.45
N LYS A 195 15.80 -21.64 9.78
CA LYS A 195 16.57 -20.57 10.43
C LYS A 195 15.65 -19.93 11.47
N HIS A 196 15.77 -20.37 12.73
CA HIS A 196 15.23 -19.65 13.88
C HIS A 196 15.97 -18.30 13.97
N MET A 197 15.58 -17.35 13.14
CA MET A 197 16.10 -15.98 13.27
C MET A 197 15.44 -15.35 14.48
N SER A 198 16.27 -14.91 15.44
CA SER A 198 15.83 -14.08 16.56
C SER A 198 15.04 -12.87 16.03
N ILE A 199 14.04 -12.41 16.79
CA ILE A 199 13.25 -11.19 16.47
C ILE A 199 14.18 -10.02 16.15
N ARG A 200 15.30 -9.90 16.88
CA ARG A 200 16.31 -8.87 16.64
C ARG A 200 16.92 -8.93 15.22
N HIS A 201 17.20 -10.14 14.69
CA HIS A 201 17.70 -10.33 13.32
C HIS A 201 16.61 -10.10 12.25
N LYS A 202 15.34 -10.27 12.60
CA LYS A 202 14.21 -9.95 11.71
C LYS A 202 13.96 -8.45 11.59
N LEU A 203 14.32 -7.68 12.61
CA LEU A 203 14.10 -6.22 12.68
C LEU A 203 15.33 -5.42 12.24
N CYS A 204 16.53 -5.95 12.42
CA CYS A 204 17.79 -5.24 12.15
C CYS A 204 18.77 -6.17 11.43
N GLU A 205 18.87 -6.06 10.13
CA GLU A 205 19.91 -6.69 9.34
C GLU A 205 21.18 -5.82 9.37
N TYR A 206 22.36 -6.47 9.51
CA TYR A 206 23.61 -5.73 9.61
C TYR A 206 23.86 -4.92 8.33
N GLY A 207 24.14 -3.62 8.47
CA GLY A 207 24.39 -2.71 7.35
C GLY A 207 23.15 -1.96 6.82
N THR A 208 21.92 -2.29 7.27
CA THR A 208 20.70 -1.59 6.81
C THR A 208 20.24 -0.43 7.71
N GLY A 209 21.00 -0.11 8.78
CA GLY A 209 20.60 0.89 9.77
C GLY A 209 20.36 2.28 9.18
N ILE A 210 21.32 2.83 8.44
CA ILE A 210 21.20 4.16 7.82
C ILE A 210 20.06 4.21 6.77
N PRO A 211 19.99 3.29 5.78
CA PRO A 211 18.85 3.24 4.86
C PRO A 211 17.50 3.11 5.54
N SER A 212 17.42 2.35 6.64
CA SER A 212 16.17 2.19 7.41
C SER A 212 15.77 3.49 8.09
N ILE A 213 16.69 4.20 8.73
CA ILE A 213 16.40 5.50 9.37
C ILE A 213 15.94 6.52 8.33
N LEU A 214 16.65 6.64 7.20
CA LEU A 214 16.25 7.54 6.10
C LEU A 214 14.86 7.20 5.56
N THR A 215 14.55 5.91 5.39
CA THR A 215 13.24 5.46 4.94
C THR A 215 12.14 5.79 5.96
N ILE A 216 12.41 5.65 7.26
CA ILE A 216 11.48 6.01 8.34
C ILE A 216 11.22 7.51 8.32
N LEU A 217 12.26 8.35 8.28
CA LEU A 217 12.12 9.80 8.27
C LEU A 217 11.38 10.29 7.02
N PHE A 218 11.76 9.80 5.85
CA PHE A 218 11.08 10.13 4.60
C PHE A 218 9.63 9.63 4.60
N GLY A 219 9.40 8.40 5.05
CA GLY A 219 8.06 7.80 5.15
C GLY A 219 7.16 8.55 6.13
N ALA A 220 7.71 9.02 7.25
CA ALA A 220 6.98 9.85 8.22
C ALA A 220 6.57 11.19 7.60
N ALA A 221 7.50 11.92 6.98
CA ALA A 221 7.23 13.19 6.32
C ALA A 221 6.22 13.03 5.16
N TYR A 222 6.46 12.08 4.25
CA TYR A 222 5.57 11.80 3.12
C TYR A 222 4.18 11.35 3.58
N GLY A 223 4.11 10.47 4.58
CA GLY A 223 2.87 9.97 5.14
C GLY A 223 2.06 11.08 5.80
N SER A 224 2.70 11.95 6.60
CA SER A 224 2.03 13.08 7.24
C SER A 224 1.43 14.05 6.23
N VAL A 225 2.20 14.43 5.21
CA VAL A 225 1.70 15.32 4.15
C VAL A 225 0.52 14.70 3.43
N ASN A 226 0.63 13.45 2.95
CA ASN A 226 -0.45 12.80 2.20
C ASN A 226 -1.71 12.56 3.04
N THR A 227 -1.57 12.39 4.35
CA THR A 227 -2.70 12.14 5.25
C THR A 227 -3.43 13.43 5.61
N PHE A 228 -2.70 14.49 5.92
CA PHE A 228 -3.28 15.69 6.52
C PHE A 228 -3.43 16.87 5.56
N ILE A 229 -2.91 16.78 4.32
CA ILE A 229 -3.00 17.88 3.35
C ILE A 229 -4.45 18.29 3.08
N ALA A 230 -5.38 17.36 3.01
CA ALA A 230 -6.79 17.64 2.77
C ALA A 230 -7.44 18.37 3.96
N MET A 231 -7.06 18.06 5.20
CA MET A 231 -7.50 18.80 6.39
C MET A 231 -6.93 20.21 6.39
N MET A 232 -5.62 20.35 6.15
CA MET A 232 -4.95 21.66 6.11
C MET A 232 -5.58 22.57 5.05
N THR A 233 -5.85 22.06 3.85
CA THR A 233 -6.46 22.86 2.78
C THR A 233 -7.89 23.31 3.15
N SER A 234 -8.67 22.48 3.84
CA SER A 234 -10.01 22.86 4.30
C SER A 234 -9.96 23.95 5.39
N GLU A 235 -8.98 23.92 6.30
CA GLU A 235 -8.80 24.95 7.33
C GLU A 235 -8.36 26.29 6.75
N VAL A 236 -7.54 26.28 5.70
CA VAL A 236 -7.02 27.51 5.05
C VAL A 236 -7.99 28.04 3.98
N GLY A 237 -9.11 27.34 3.68
CA GLY A 237 -10.09 27.76 2.70
C GLY A 237 -9.69 27.51 1.24
N ILE A 238 -8.79 26.55 1.00
CA ILE A 238 -8.44 26.09 -0.35
C ILE A 238 -9.46 25.03 -0.78
N GLU A 239 -10.28 25.35 -1.76
CA GLU A 239 -11.42 24.53 -2.18
C GLU A 239 -11.04 23.19 -2.82
N ASN A 240 -9.81 23.04 -3.35
CA ASN A 240 -9.45 21.85 -4.14
C ASN A 240 -8.16 21.16 -3.67
N ALA A 241 -8.25 20.45 -2.55
CA ALA A 241 -7.16 19.59 -2.07
C ALA A 241 -6.72 18.51 -3.09
N GLY A 242 -7.62 18.11 -4.00
CA GLY A 242 -7.33 17.12 -5.04
C GLY A 242 -6.23 17.57 -6.01
N LEU A 243 -6.09 18.88 -6.26
CA LEU A 243 -5.05 19.43 -7.12
C LEU A 243 -3.63 19.07 -6.65
N PHE A 244 -3.39 19.04 -5.34
CA PHE A 244 -2.10 18.61 -4.78
C PHE A 244 -1.72 17.22 -5.28
N PHE A 245 -2.65 16.27 -5.24
CA PHE A 245 -2.41 14.90 -5.66
C PHE A 245 -2.26 14.77 -7.18
N ILE A 246 -3.04 15.53 -7.96
CA ILE A 246 -2.95 15.55 -9.43
C ILE A 246 -1.58 16.08 -9.87
N VAL A 247 -1.14 17.22 -9.33
CA VAL A 247 0.15 17.82 -9.63
C VAL A 247 1.28 16.89 -9.21
N GLY A 248 1.22 16.34 -7.98
CA GLY A 248 2.19 15.35 -7.50
C GLY A 248 2.27 14.12 -8.42
N THR A 249 1.13 13.64 -8.92
CA THR A 249 1.05 12.53 -9.88
C THR A 249 1.82 12.85 -11.16
N ILE A 250 1.60 14.01 -11.76
CA ILE A 250 2.27 14.44 -12.98
C ILE A 250 3.78 14.43 -12.79
N PHE A 251 4.27 15.00 -11.68
CA PHE A 251 5.70 15.01 -11.36
C PHE A 251 6.27 13.60 -11.15
N VAL A 252 5.54 12.70 -10.49
CA VAL A 252 5.96 11.29 -10.31
C VAL A 252 6.08 10.59 -11.66
N PHE A 253 5.12 10.76 -12.56
CA PHE A 253 5.19 10.18 -13.91
C PHE A 253 6.37 10.72 -14.74
N ILE A 254 6.61 12.02 -14.66
CA ILE A 254 7.74 12.65 -15.37
C ILE A 254 9.08 12.21 -14.77
N SER A 255 9.20 12.20 -13.42
CA SER A 255 10.49 11.92 -12.75
C SER A 255 10.95 10.46 -12.85
N ARG A 256 10.03 9.49 -12.94
CA ARG A 256 10.36 8.05 -12.94
C ARG A 256 11.28 7.60 -14.07
N PRO A 257 11.04 7.92 -15.34
CA PRO A 257 11.94 7.53 -16.43
C PRO A 257 13.34 8.12 -16.27
N PHE A 258 13.42 9.34 -15.75
CA PHE A 258 14.71 10.01 -15.52
C PHE A 258 15.47 9.41 -14.34
N GLY A 259 14.77 9.10 -13.24
CA GLY A 259 15.35 8.48 -12.05
C GLY A 259 15.96 7.10 -12.35
N GLY A 260 15.28 6.26 -13.13
CA GLY A 260 15.79 4.97 -13.57
C GLY A 260 17.05 5.07 -14.43
N ARG A 261 17.04 5.95 -15.42
CA ARG A 261 18.22 6.18 -16.29
C ARG A 261 19.43 6.73 -15.53
N ILE A 262 19.21 7.61 -14.57
CA ILE A 262 20.29 8.15 -13.72
C ILE A 262 20.86 7.04 -12.83
N PHE A 263 19.99 6.19 -12.25
CA PHE A 263 20.42 5.04 -11.46
C PHE A 263 21.30 4.08 -12.26
N ASP A 264 20.86 3.72 -13.46
CA ASP A 264 21.58 2.79 -14.35
C ASP A 264 22.91 3.37 -14.86
N SER A 265 22.97 4.70 -15.08
CA SER A 265 24.16 5.34 -15.65
C SER A 265 25.17 5.85 -14.62
N LYS A 266 24.71 6.28 -13.44
CA LYS A 266 25.55 6.95 -12.42
C LYS A 266 25.55 6.28 -11.05
N GLY A 267 24.76 5.19 -10.87
CA GLY A 267 24.65 4.46 -9.63
C GLY A 267 23.68 5.09 -8.62
N GLY A 268 23.39 4.33 -7.54
CA GLY A 268 22.37 4.66 -6.55
C GLY A 268 22.63 5.95 -5.77
N PHE A 269 23.88 6.31 -5.54
CA PHE A 269 24.26 7.52 -4.79
C PHE A 269 23.67 8.79 -5.41
N TRP A 270 23.76 8.95 -6.73
CA TRP A 270 23.23 10.11 -7.46
C TRP A 270 21.70 10.23 -7.45
N VAL A 271 21.01 9.11 -7.27
CA VAL A 271 19.55 9.09 -7.17
C VAL A 271 19.08 9.45 -5.76
N ILE A 272 19.81 9.00 -4.73
CA ILE A 272 19.48 9.28 -3.34
C ILE A 272 19.78 10.73 -2.99
N ASP A 273 20.95 11.24 -3.38
CA ASP A 273 21.39 12.61 -3.09
C ASP A 273 20.48 13.69 -3.72
N ARG A 274 19.95 13.44 -4.92
CA ARG A 274 19.00 14.38 -5.56
C ARG A 274 17.55 14.23 -5.12
N LYS A 275 17.14 13.09 -4.56
CA LYS A 275 15.80 12.91 -4.01
C LYS A 275 15.61 13.50 -2.61
N SER A 276 16.70 13.79 -1.91
CA SER A 276 16.65 14.50 -0.63
C SER A 276 16.54 16.02 -0.76
N VAL A 277 16.54 16.56 -1.99
CA VAL A 277 16.50 18.01 -2.28
C VAL A 277 15.16 18.45 -2.91
N VAL A 278 14.26 17.52 -3.20
CA VAL A 278 12.89 17.77 -3.68
C VAL A 278 11.92 17.10 -2.72
#